data_172cb366e586637e2c27a00a3b8b846c
#
_entry.id   172cb366e586637e2c27a00a3b8b846c
#
_cell.length_a   1.000
_cell.length_b   1.000
_cell.length_c   1.000
_cell.angle_alpha   90.00
_cell.angle_beta   90.00
_cell.angle_gamma   90.00
#
_symmetry.space_group_name_H-M   'P 1'
#
loop_
_entity.id
_entity.type
_entity.pdbx_description
1 polymer ?
#
loop_
_entity_poly.entity_id
_entity_poly.type
_entity_poly.pdbx_seq_one_letter_code
_entity_poly.pdbx_strand_id
1 'polypeptide(L)'
;MGSYHAIGLGLKGELSLRQGDAHAGRSLLTACLDALETGQHQALTAVFTGDLAIGLARAARPDEANAAIEKVMACGEPTRPNFYLSELMRIKGELLASGPDSSEAEYWFSRSLDLAQEQSALAWELRTATSLAHLWAHQGRQDEAARVLQPVYDRFTEGFDTLDLRTAKRLLDELK
;
A
#
# COMPACT_ATOMS: atom_id res chain seq x y z
N MET A 1 16.94 20.99 -8.25
CA MET A 1 17.50 19.63 -8.37
C MET A 1 16.74 18.90 -9.45
N GLY A 2 17.38 18.05 -10.29
CA GLY A 2 16.68 17.33 -11.34
C GLY A 2 15.85 16.16 -10.79
N SER A 3 14.77 15.79 -11.49
CA SER A 3 13.86 14.70 -11.10
C SER A 3 14.58 13.36 -10.85
N TYR A 4 15.66 13.07 -11.57
CA TYR A 4 16.47 11.86 -11.36
C TYR A 4 17.16 11.82 -9.99
N HIS A 5 17.56 12.98 -9.45
CA HIS A 5 18.13 13.05 -8.11
C HIS A 5 17.08 12.71 -7.05
N ALA A 6 15.87 13.26 -7.19
CA ALA A 6 14.75 12.96 -6.30
C ALA A 6 14.40 11.46 -6.31
N ILE A 7 14.31 10.85 -7.49
CA ILE A 7 14.08 9.41 -7.64
C ILE A 7 15.21 8.61 -6.94
N GLY A 8 16.46 9.00 -7.12
CA GLY A 8 17.60 8.35 -6.44
C GLY A 8 17.51 8.40 -4.92
N LEU A 9 17.03 9.52 -4.35
CA LEU A 9 16.76 9.64 -2.91
C LEU A 9 15.63 8.71 -2.48
N GLY A 10 14.54 8.67 -3.24
CA GLY A 10 13.39 7.81 -2.95
C GLY A 10 13.76 6.32 -2.92
N LEU A 11 14.44 5.84 -3.95
CA LEU A 11 14.89 4.44 -4.03
C LEU A 11 15.87 4.08 -2.90
N LYS A 12 16.79 4.98 -2.53
CA LYS A 12 17.67 4.77 -1.38
C LYS A 12 16.88 4.74 -0.08
N GLY A 13 15.87 5.58 0.06
CA GLY A 13 15.00 5.61 1.23
C GLY A 13 14.22 4.30 1.39
N GLU A 14 13.60 3.81 0.33
CA GLU A 14 12.93 2.51 0.29
C GLU A 14 13.90 1.37 0.68
N LEU A 15 15.08 1.34 0.09
CA LEU A 15 16.11 0.34 0.41
C LEU A 15 16.49 0.39 1.90
N SER A 16 16.70 1.57 2.47
CA SER A 16 17.02 1.74 3.90
C SER A 16 15.91 1.19 4.79
N LEU A 17 14.63 1.45 4.44
CA LEU A 17 13.48 0.87 5.18
C LEU A 17 13.47 -0.66 5.12
N ARG A 18 13.76 -1.24 3.96
CA ARG A 18 13.84 -2.71 3.78
C ARG A 18 14.98 -3.33 4.57
N GLN A 19 16.07 -2.60 4.76
CA GLN A 19 17.23 -3.00 5.57
C GLN A 19 17.04 -2.77 7.07
N GLY A 20 15.90 -2.19 7.49
CA GLY A 20 15.56 -1.92 8.89
C GLY A 20 16.06 -0.57 9.41
N ASP A 21 16.72 0.26 8.59
CA ASP A 21 17.11 1.62 8.96
C ASP A 21 15.94 2.60 8.71
N ALA A 22 14.99 2.62 9.65
CA ALA A 22 13.82 3.48 9.57
C ALA A 22 14.18 4.98 9.62
N HIS A 23 15.28 5.36 10.29
CA HIS A 23 15.68 6.75 10.40
C HIS A 23 16.24 7.29 9.07
N ALA A 24 17.19 6.58 8.49
CA ALA A 24 17.75 6.96 7.18
C ALA A 24 16.68 6.88 6.07
N GLY A 25 15.86 5.84 6.07
CA GLY A 25 14.76 5.68 5.12
C GLY A 25 13.80 6.85 5.12
N ARG A 26 13.32 7.26 6.30
CA ARG A 26 12.44 8.42 6.46
C ARG A 26 13.11 9.70 5.97
N SER A 27 14.34 9.96 6.40
CA SER A 27 15.07 11.19 6.01
C SER A 27 15.22 11.32 4.50
N LEU A 28 15.59 10.22 3.83
CA LEU A 28 15.77 10.16 2.38
C LEU A 28 14.44 10.33 1.63
N LEU A 29 13.37 9.67 2.09
CA LEU A 29 12.04 9.79 1.49
C LEU A 29 11.45 11.19 1.67
N THR A 30 11.62 11.82 2.84
CA THR A 30 11.21 13.21 3.03
C THR A 30 11.94 14.13 2.06
N ALA A 31 13.26 14.04 1.96
CA ALA A 31 14.05 14.83 1.02
C ALA A 31 13.66 14.57 -0.46
N CYS A 32 13.29 13.34 -0.79
CA CYS A 32 12.75 12.99 -2.10
C CYS A 32 11.43 13.73 -2.36
N LEU A 33 10.48 13.65 -1.43
CA LEU A 33 9.16 14.27 -1.57
C LEU A 33 9.26 15.79 -1.66
N ASP A 34 10.09 16.43 -0.85
CA ASP A 34 10.37 17.88 -0.92
C ASP A 34 10.92 18.29 -2.30
N ALA A 35 11.80 17.45 -2.87
CA ALA A 35 12.35 17.68 -4.21
C ALA A 35 11.33 17.46 -5.33
N LEU A 36 10.33 16.58 -5.13
CA LEU A 36 9.25 16.29 -6.08
C LEU A 36 8.12 17.34 -6.03
N GLU A 37 7.89 18.02 -4.89
CA GLU A 37 6.86 19.08 -4.76
C GLU A 37 7.07 20.23 -5.75
N THR A 38 8.30 20.48 -6.17
CA THR A 38 8.64 21.49 -7.18
C THR A 38 8.37 21.07 -8.62
N GLY A 39 7.97 19.81 -8.85
CA GLY A 39 7.75 19.22 -10.17
C GLY A 39 6.40 18.52 -10.26
N GLN A 40 5.85 18.41 -11.49
CA GLN A 40 4.55 17.76 -11.75
C GLN A 40 4.67 16.21 -11.75
N HIS A 41 5.23 15.60 -10.69
CA HIS A 41 5.51 14.17 -10.62
C HIS A 41 4.56 13.41 -9.69
N GLN A 42 3.24 13.64 -9.82
CA GLN A 42 2.22 13.09 -8.92
C GLN A 42 2.32 11.56 -8.70
N ALA A 43 2.60 10.79 -9.75
CA ALA A 43 2.74 9.34 -9.64
C ALA A 43 3.91 8.94 -8.72
N LEU A 44 5.08 9.58 -8.87
CA LEU A 44 6.24 9.32 -8.02
C LEU A 44 6.01 9.80 -6.59
N THR A 45 5.34 10.93 -6.41
CA THR A 45 4.95 11.44 -5.09
C THR A 45 4.06 10.41 -4.38
N ALA A 46 3.09 9.83 -5.07
CA ALA A 46 2.22 8.80 -4.49
C ALA A 46 3.00 7.55 -4.06
N VAL A 47 3.90 7.04 -4.91
CA VAL A 47 4.73 5.86 -4.61
C VAL A 47 5.58 6.10 -3.36
N PHE A 48 6.40 7.16 -3.36
CA PHE A 48 7.31 7.42 -2.24
C PHE A 48 6.59 7.87 -0.96
N THR A 49 5.36 8.43 -1.07
CA THR A 49 4.52 8.65 0.11
C THR A 49 4.04 7.33 0.71
N GLY A 50 3.67 6.35 -0.11
CA GLY A 50 3.33 5.01 0.37
C GLY A 50 4.49 4.36 1.12
N ASP A 51 5.71 4.41 0.56
CA ASP A 51 6.91 3.89 1.22
C ASP A 51 7.21 4.62 2.54
N LEU A 52 7.08 5.95 2.55
CA LEU A 52 7.24 6.76 3.76
C LEU A 52 6.22 6.37 4.84
N ALA A 53 4.95 6.19 4.45
CA ALA A 53 3.90 5.81 5.38
C ALA A 53 4.16 4.43 6.02
N ILE A 54 4.61 3.44 5.23
CA ILE A 54 5.02 2.13 5.74
C ILE A 54 6.18 2.28 6.73
N GLY A 55 7.17 3.11 6.41
CA GLY A 55 8.32 3.38 7.29
C GLY A 55 7.91 4.05 8.59
N LEU A 56 7.00 5.02 8.54
CA LEU A 56 6.45 5.71 9.71
C LEU A 56 5.65 4.76 10.60
N ALA A 57 4.83 3.89 10.01
CA ALA A 57 4.07 2.88 10.76
C ALA A 57 4.99 1.94 11.53
N ARG A 58 6.07 1.43 10.89
CA ARG A 58 7.08 0.60 11.54
C ARG A 58 7.84 1.32 12.66
N ALA A 59 7.95 2.63 12.57
CA ALA A 59 8.54 3.49 13.61
C ALA A 59 7.54 3.90 14.71
N ALA A 60 6.36 3.26 14.79
CA ALA A 60 5.27 3.56 15.72
C ALA A 60 4.76 5.02 15.62
N ARG A 61 4.67 5.57 14.41
CA ARG A 61 4.16 6.92 14.10
C ARG A 61 2.98 6.85 13.10
N PRO A 62 1.88 6.14 13.43
CA PRO A 62 0.78 5.91 12.50
C PRO A 62 0.04 7.19 12.12
N ASP A 63 -0.08 8.17 13.03
CA ASP A 63 -0.77 9.44 12.74
C ASP A 63 -0.06 10.24 11.65
N GLU A 64 1.27 10.25 11.65
CA GLU A 64 2.06 10.92 10.62
C GLU A 64 1.99 10.17 9.28
N ALA A 65 1.97 8.84 9.33
CA ALA A 65 1.77 8.01 8.14
C ALA A 65 0.41 8.30 7.49
N ASN A 66 -0.65 8.34 8.29
CA ASN A 66 -1.99 8.66 7.82
C ASN A 66 -2.08 10.07 7.21
N ALA A 67 -1.55 11.08 7.91
CA ALA A 67 -1.53 12.45 7.42
C ALA A 67 -0.78 12.61 6.08
N ALA A 68 0.33 11.89 5.88
CA ALA A 68 1.06 11.88 4.62
C ALA A 68 0.23 11.31 3.48
N ILE A 69 -0.46 10.19 3.70
CA ILE A 69 -1.34 9.57 2.72
C ILE A 69 -2.50 10.49 2.38
N GLU A 70 -3.17 11.07 3.37
CA GLU A 70 -4.30 11.99 3.17
C GLU A 70 -3.91 13.22 2.35
N LYS A 71 -2.74 13.81 2.63
CA LYS A 71 -2.21 14.93 1.85
C LYS A 71 -2.12 14.60 0.36
N VAL A 72 -1.58 13.42 0.01
CA VAL A 72 -1.42 13.02 -1.38
C VAL A 72 -2.75 12.64 -2.03
N MET A 73 -3.65 11.98 -1.30
CA MET A 73 -4.99 11.66 -1.79
C MET A 73 -5.83 12.91 -2.08
N ALA A 74 -5.69 13.96 -1.24
CA ALA A 74 -6.37 15.23 -1.43
C ALA A 74 -5.82 16.06 -2.61
N CYS A 75 -4.54 15.88 -2.96
CA CYS A 75 -3.90 16.60 -4.07
C CYS A 75 -4.18 15.99 -5.45
N GLY A 76 -4.88 14.87 -5.54
CA GLY A 76 -5.19 14.20 -6.80
C GLY A 76 -6.10 15.05 -7.70
N GLU A 77 -5.65 15.38 -8.91
CA GLU A 77 -6.52 15.99 -9.91
C GLU A 77 -7.54 14.94 -10.42
N PRO A 78 -8.86 15.26 -10.45
CA PRO A 78 -9.90 14.32 -10.92
C PRO A 78 -9.68 13.81 -12.34
N THR A 79 -8.93 14.56 -13.15
CA THR A 79 -8.70 14.29 -14.58
C THR A 79 -7.46 13.46 -14.85
N ARG A 80 -6.61 13.19 -13.85
CA ARG A 80 -5.40 12.37 -14.02
C ARG A 80 -5.54 11.09 -13.21
N PRO A 81 -5.59 9.92 -13.85
CA PRO A 81 -5.65 8.65 -13.14
C PRO A 81 -4.37 8.48 -12.30
N ASN A 82 -4.53 8.45 -11.00
CA ASN A 82 -3.45 8.07 -10.09
C ASN A 82 -3.44 6.54 -9.97
N PHE A 83 -2.58 5.89 -10.76
CA PHE A 83 -2.48 4.42 -10.77
C PHE A 83 -2.11 3.83 -9.41
N TYR A 84 -1.45 4.60 -8.56
CA TYR A 84 -1.02 4.14 -7.23
C TYR A 84 -2.06 4.38 -6.14
N LEU A 85 -3.20 4.99 -6.47
CA LEU A 85 -4.21 5.37 -5.48
C LEU A 85 -4.82 4.17 -4.75
N SER A 86 -5.06 3.06 -5.47
CA SER A 86 -5.53 1.82 -4.84
C SER A 86 -4.55 1.32 -3.78
N GLU A 87 -3.25 1.37 -4.06
CA GLU A 87 -2.22 0.97 -3.09
C GLU A 87 -2.15 1.91 -1.89
N LEU A 88 -2.29 3.23 -2.08
CA LEU A 88 -2.38 4.18 -0.96
C LEU A 88 -3.60 3.89 -0.06
N MET A 89 -4.75 3.57 -0.66
CA MET A 89 -5.94 3.17 0.08
C MET A 89 -5.71 1.88 0.87
N ARG A 90 -5.02 0.89 0.26
CA ARG A 90 -4.64 -0.34 0.95
C ARG A 90 -3.73 -0.07 2.14
N ILE A 91 -2.68 0.74 1.96
CA ILE A 91 -1.75 1.11 3.04
C ILE A 91 -2.52 1.84 4.16
N LYS A 92 -3.44 2.73 3.81
CA LYS A 92 -4.31 3.40 4.80
C LYS A 92 -5.14 2.38 5.58
N GLY A 93 -5.74 1.40 4.91
CA GLY A 93 -6.44 0.30 5.55
C GLY A 93 -5.55 -0.47 6.53
N GLU A 94 -4.30 -0.78 6.17
CA GLU A 94 -3.35 -1.46 7.07
C GLU A 94 -2.98 -0.64 8.31
N LEU A 95 -2.83 0.68 8.16
CA LEU A 95 -2.58 1.57 9.31
C LEU A 95 -3.75 1.53 10.30
N LEU A 96 -4.97 1.56 9.79
CA LEU A 96 -6.19 1.57 10.59
C LEU A 96 -6.53 0.18 11.18
N ALA A 97 -6.15 -0.90 10.49
CA ALA A 97 -6.37 -2.27 10.97
C ALA A 97 -5.66 -2.59 12.31
N SER A 98 -4.62 -1.83 12.64
CA SER A 98 -3.93 -1.91 13.93
C SER A 98 -4.62 -1.15 15.07
N GLY A 99 -5.66 -0.38 14.74
CA GLY A 99 -6.44 0.43 15.69
C GLY A 99 -7.58 -0.34 16.36
N PRO A 100 -8.29 0.31 17.29
CA PRO A 100 -9.40 -0.30 18.03
C PRO A 100 -10.65 -0.55 17.18
N ASP A 101 -10.83 0.20 16.09
CA ASP A 101 -11.97 0.07 15.18
C ASP A 101 -11.49 -0.36 13.79
N SER A 102 -11.73 -1.61 13.48
CA SER A 102 -11.37 -2.21 12.20
C SER A 102 -12.39 -1.96 11.07
N SER A 103 -13.53 -1.32 11.35
CA SER A 103 -14.56 -1.03 10.35
C SER A 103 -14.07 -0.02 9.32
N GLU A 104 -13.31 0.98 9.75
CA GLU A 104 -12.70 1.96 8.86
C GLU A 104 -11.62 1.33 7.98
N ALA A 105 -10.84 0.38 8.51
CA ALA A 105 -9.88 -0.39 7.72
C ALA A 105 -10.58 -1.20 6.61
N GLU A 106 -11.68 -1.88 6.95
CA GLU A 106 -12.48 -2.64 5.98
C GLU A 106 -13.04 -1.73 4.86
N TYR A 107 -13.52 -0.54 5.22
CA TYR A 107 -13.96 0.46 4.25
C TYR A 107 -12.83 0.82 3.25
N TRP A 108 -11.63 1.11 3.74
CA TRP A 108 -10.52 1.49 2.87
C TRP A 108 -10.01 0.34 2.00
N PHE A 109 -10.00 -0.89 2.52
CA PHE A 109 -9.68 -2.07 1.70
C PHE A 109 -10.73 -2.30 0.61
N SER A 110 -12.01 -2.15 0.91
CA SER A 110 -13.08 -2.29 -0.08
C SER A 110 -12.93 -1.26 -1.20
N ARG A 111 -12.69 0.02 -0.85
CA ARG A 111 -12.44 1.09 -1.82
C ARG A 111 -11.19 0.85 -2.67
N SER A 112 -10.13 0.32 -2.05
CA SER A 112 -8.92 -0.07 -2.77
C SER A 112 -9.16 -1.19 -3.76
N LEU A 113 -9.94 -2.19 -3.36
CA LEU A 113 -10.27 -3.35 -4.19
C LEU A 113 -11.10 -2.93 -5.41
N ASP A 114 -12.16 -2.14 -5.20
CA ASP A 114 -13.00 -1.61 -6.27
C ASP A 114 -12.14 -0.83 -7.29
N LEU A 115 -11.28 0.06 -6.82
CA LEU A 115 -10.42 0.86 -7.70
C LEU A 115 -9.39 0.01 -8.44
N ALA A 116 -8.78 -0.99 -7.79
CA ALA A 116 -7.85 -1.90 -8.44
C ALA A 116 -8.53 -2.71 -9.55
N GLN A 117 -9.79 -3.12 -9.36
CA GLN A 117 -10.60 -3.79 -10.36
C GLN A 117 -10.93 -2.86 -11.54
N GLU A 118 -11.39 -1.65 -11.27
CA GLU A 118 -11.64 -0.62 -12.30
C GLU A 118 -10.40 -0.35 -13.16
N GLN A 119 -9.24 -0.31 -12.53
CA GLN A 119 -7.94 -0.11 -13.19
C GLN A 119 -7.39 -1.38 -13.88
N SER A 120 -8.05 -2.53 -13.72
CA SER A 120 -7.53 -3.84 -14.15
C SER A 120 -6.13 -4.15 -13.60
N ALA A 121 -5.84 -3.67 -12.40
CA ALA A 121 -4.54 -3.75 -11.72
C ALA A 121 -4.47 -5.01 -10.85
N LEU A 122 -4.38 -6.19 -11.48
CA LEU A 122 -4.49 -7.50 -10.82
C LEU A 122 -3.51 -7.69 -9.65
N ALA A 123 -2.29 -7.17 -9.75
CA ALA A 123 -1.31 -7.26 -8.66
C ALA A 123 -1.74 -6.46 -7.42
N TRP A 124 -2.32 -5.29 -7.59
CA TRP A 124 -2.84 -4.49 -6.47
C TRP A 124 -4.16 -5.07 -5.92
N GLU A 125 -5.00 -5.60 -6.80
CA GLU A 125 -6.18 -6.36 -6.39
C GLU A 125 -5.80 -7.52 -5.48
N LEU A 126 -4.76 -8.31 -5.82
CA LEU A 126 -4.25 -9.40 -4.99
C LEU A 126 -3.74 -8.91 -3.63
N ARG A 127 -2.95 -7.85 -3.61
CA ARG A 127 -2.41 -7.28 -2.36
C ARG A 127 -3.52 -6.81 -1.44
N THR A 128 -4.52 -6.13 -2.01
CA THR A 128 -5.66 -5.62 -1.24
C THR A 128 -6.53 -6.77 -0.74
N ALA A 129 -6.86 -7.75 -1.60
CA ALA A 129 -7.62 -8.93 -1.19
C ALA A 129 -6.89 -9.71 -0.09
N THR A 130 -5.55 -9.80 -0.16
CA THR A 130 -4.74 -10.44 0.89
C THR A 130 -4.82 -9.67 2.22
N SER A 131 -4.69 -8.33 2.19
CA SER A 131 -4.81 -7.51 3.41
C SER A 131 -6.21 -7.61 4.04
N LEU A 132 -7.26 -7.56 3.22
CA LEU A 132 -8.64 -7.70 3.69
C LEU A 132 -8.92 -9.09 4.24
N ALA A 133 -8.42 -10.14 3.57
CA ALA A 133 -8.56 -11.51 4.04
C ALA A 133 -7.84 -11.75 5.38
N HIS A 134 -6.66 -11.15 5.57
CA HIS A 134 -5.99 -11.15 6.87
C HIS A 134 -6.84 -10.49 7.96
N LEU A 135 -7.41 -9.32 7.69
CA LEU A 135 -8.29 -8.62 8.63
C LEU A 135 -9.47 -9.52 9.03
N TRP A 136 -10.18 -10.09 8.05
CA TRP A 136 -11.34 -10.95 8.30
C TRP A 136 -10.98 -12.27 9.00
N ALA A 137 -9.84 -12.87 8.66
CA ALA A 137 -9.34 -14.07 9.36
C ALA A 137 -9.09 -13.79 10.85
N HIS A 138 -8.48 -12.64 11.18
CA HIS A 138 -8.27 -12.22 12.56
C HIS A 138 -9.58 -11.96 13.32
N GLN A 139 -10.66 -11.61 12.62
CA GLN A 139 -12.01 -11.46 13.17
C GLN A 139 -12.80 -12.78 13.26
N GLY A 140 -12.20 -13.92 12.85
CA GLY A 140 -12.88 -15.23 12.79
C GLY A 140 -13.79 -15.41 11.58
N ARG A 141 -13.77 -14.48 10.59
CA ARG A 141 -14.56 -14.49 9.36
C ARG A 141 -13.83 -15.24 8.22
N GLN A 142 -13.44 -16.48 8.48
CA GLN A 142 -12.58 -17.26 7.58
C GLN A 142 -13.22 -17.53 6.21
N ASP A 143 -14.52 -17.80 6.15
CA ASP A 143 -15.22 -18.03 4.89
C ASP A 143 -15.25 -16.80 4.00
N GLU A 144 -15.38 -15.60 4.59
CA GLU A 144 -15.37 -14.33 3.85
C GLU A 144 -13.96 -14.01 3.37
N ALA A 145 -12.94 -14.27 4.20
CA ALA A 145 -11.55 -14.14 3.83
C ALA A 145 -11.18 -15.02 2.62
N ALA A 146 -11.60 -16.28 2.63
CA ALA A 146 -11.36 -17.18 1.51
C ALA A 146 -12.11 -16.71 0.25
N ARG A 147 -13.37 -16.26 0.39
CA ARG A 147 -14.19 -15.78 -0.75
C ARG A 147 -13.66 -14.55 -1.43
N VAL A 148 -12.99 -13.65 -0.73
CA VAL A 148 -12.41 -12.45 -1.35
C VAL A 148 -11.07 -12.75 -2.01
N LEU A 149 -10.25 -13.65 -1.44
CA LEU A 149 -8.88 -13.87 -1.89
C LEU A 149 -8.77 -14.93 -2.99
N GLN A 150 -9.49 -16.07 -2.85
CA GLN A 150 -9.35 -17.20 -3.78
C GLN A 150 -9.62 -16.81 -5.25
N PRO A 151 -10.71 -16.09 -5.60
CA PRO A 151 -10.99 -15.74 -6.99
C PRO A 151 -9.93 -14.83 -7.62
N VAL A 152 -9.30 -13.97 -6.82
CA VAL A 152 -8.23 -13.10 -7.31
C VAL A 152 -6.95 -13.89 -7.54
N TYR A 153 -6.61 -14.78 -6.60
CA TYR A 153 -5.44 -15.67 -6.73
C TYR A 153 -5.52 -16.56 -7.96
N ASP A 154 -6.69 -17.14 -8.25
CA ASP A 154 -6.90 -18.08 -9.35
C ASP A 154 -6.77 -17.44 -10.75
N ARG A 155 -6.77 -16.11 -10.83
CA ARG A 155 -6.54 -15.38 -12.09
C ARG A 155 -5.08 -15.29 -12.49
N PHE A 156 -4.14 -15.64 -11.60
CA PHE A 156 -2.72 -15.66 -11.92
C PHE A 156 -2.33 -16.96 -12.60
N THR A 157 -1.54 -16.85 -13.66
CA THR A 157 -1.03 -17.98 -14.45
C THR A 157 0.48 -18.15 -14.34
N GLU A 158 1.17 -17.16 -13.75
CA GLU A 158 2.63 -17.12 -13.58
C GLU A 158 3.02 -16.32 -12.35
N GLY A 159 4.32 -16.24 -12.02
CA GLY A 159 4.83 -15.42 -10.92
C GLY A 159 4.59 -16.00 -9.53
N PHE A 160 4.30 -17.30 -9.40
CA PHE A 160 3.98 -17.95 -8.13
C PHE A 160 5.12 -17.98 -7.11
N ASP A 161 6.32 -17.61 -7.51
CA ASP A 161 7.51 -17.42 -6.66
C ASP A 161 7.62 -15.99 -6.07
N THR A 162 6.78 -15.05 -6.53
CA THR A 162 6.74 -13.69 -5.97
C THR A 162 6.27 -13.68 -4.54
N LEU A 163 6.69 -12.67 -3.77
CA LEU A 163 6.32 -12.54 -2.36
C LEU A 163 4.79 -12.44 -2.18
N ASP A 164 4.13 -11.66 -3.06
CA ASP A 164 2.69 -11.40 -2.94
C ASP A 164 1.89 -12.70 -3.16
N LEU A 165 2.19 -13.46 -4.24
CA LEU A 165 1.50 -14.73 -4.51
C LEU A 165 1.81 -15.81 -3.46
N ARG A 166 3.03 -15.87 -2.95
CA ARG A 166 3.38 -16.78 -1.86
C ARG A 166 2.66 -16.45 -0.57
N THR A 167 2.50 -15.14 -0.26
CA THR A 167 1.77 -14.69 0.92
C THR A 167 0.29 -15.01 0.81
N ALA A 168 -0.33 -14.72 -0.35
CA ALA A 168 -1.72 -15.06 -0.63
C ALA A 168 -1.97 -16.57 -0.54
N LYS A 169 -1.09 -17.39 -1.12
CA LYS A 169 -1.21 -18.86 -1.09
C LYS A 169 -1.15 -19.38 0.34
N ARG A 170 -0.18 -18.92 1.14
CA ARG A 170 -0.05 -19.33 2.55
C ARG A 170 -1.33 -19.00 3.32
N LEU A 171 -1.86 -17.78 3.17
CA LEU A 171 -3.11 -17.40 3.83
C LEU A 171 -4.27 -18.31 3.41
N LEU A 172 -4.43 -18.57 2.11
CA LEU A 172 -5.46 -19.49 1.61
C LEU A 172 -5.34 -20.92 2.17
N ASP A 173 -4.12 -21.39 2.44
CA ASP A 173 -3.90 -22.69 3.05
C ASP A 173 -4.21 -22.70 4.55
N GLU A 174 -4.05 -21.55 5.24
CA GLU A 174 -4.41 -21.36 6.65
C GLU A 174 -5.93 -21.20 6.87
N LEU A 175 -6.68 -20.82 5.83
CA LEU A 175 -8.14 -20.61 5.88
C LEU A 175 -8.95 -21.92 5.62
N LYS A 176 -8.30 -23.04 5.32
CA LYS A 176 -8.94 -24.35 5.09
C LYS A 176 -9.19 -25.09 6.40
#